data_6bc123cbb815d1da3f6d47861f9fce58
#
_entry.id   6bc123cbb815d1da3f6d47861f9fce58
#
_cell.length_a   1.000
_cell.length_b   1.000
_cell.length_c   1.000
_cell.angle_alpha   90.00
_cell.angle_beta   90.00
_cell.angle_gamma   90.00
#
_symmetry.space_group_name_H-M   'P 1'
#
loop_
_entity.id
_entity.type
_entity.pdbx_description
1 polymer ?
#
loop_
_entity_poly.entity_id
_entity_poly.type
_entity_poly.pdbx_seq_one_letter_code
_entity_poly.pdbx_strand_id
1 'polypeptide(L)'
;MTPTQPYDVVVVGGGPAGSTTAGFLAQAGRRVLLVEREPFPRFHVGESLLPATLPILDRLGVHKVIAERGFQLKYGATFHDQESGLEHTFYFLRDKPWPSHSYQVPRADFDAILLEHARKLGVDVHQPAMVESVAVDADGVSVTAESHGQRERVRARFLVDASGRAGLLS
;
A
#
# COMPACT_ATOMS: atom_id res chain seq x y z
N MET A 1 -27.29 20.64 1.85
CA MET A 1 -26.19 19.66 1.68
C MET A 1 -26.17 18.78 2.93
N THR A 2 -26.48 17.51 2.81
CA THR A 2 -26.38 16.55 3.91
C THR A 2 -24.92 16.49 4.35
N PRO A 3 -24.58 16.66 5.64
CA PRO A 3 -23.21 16.54 6.06
C PRO A 3 -22.75 15.11 5.74
N THR A 4 -21.76 14.99 4.83
CA THR A 4 -21.11 13.73 4.56
C THR A 4 -20.55 13.22 5.88
N GLN A 5 -20.96 12.03 6.30
CA GLN A 5 -20.45 11.45 7.54
C GLN A 5 -18.93 11.41 7.49
N PRO A 6 -18.23 11.77 8.58
CA PRO A 6 -16.77 11.77 8.59
C PRO A 6 -16.23 10.37 8.34
N TYR A 7 -15.04 10.27 7.73
CA TYR A 7 -14.32 9.02 7.62
C TYR A 7 -13.84 8.54 8.99
N ASP A 8 -13.71 7.24 9.16
CA ASP A 8 -13.00 6.71 10.33
C ASP A 8 -11.50 6.96 10.19
N VAL A 9 -10.96 6.72 8.98
CA VAL A 9 -9.52 6.84 8.71
C VAL A 9 -9.28 7.49 7.36
N VAL A 10 -8.31 8.41 7.30
CA VAL A 10 -7.66 8.83 6.06
C VAL A 10 -6.31 8.13 5.97
N VAL A 11 -6.04 7.46 4.84
CA VAL A 11 -4.75 6.85 4.52
C VAL A 11 -4.09 7.67 3.43
N VAL A 12 -2.86 8.13 3.65
CA VAL A 12 -2.10 8.94 2.69
C VAL A 12 -1.03 8.09 2.03
N GLY A 13 -1.15 7.91 0.71
CA GLY A 13 -0.29 7.08 -0.12
C GLY A 13 -0.96 5.77 -0.54
N GLY A 14 -1.04 5.52 -1.85
CA GLY A 14 -1.64 4.35 -2.49
C GLY A 14 -0.66 3.21 -2.79
N GLY A 15 0.57 3.27 -2.28
CA GLY A 15 1.54 2.19 -2.40
C GLY A 15 1.14 0.94 -1.61
N PRO A 16 1.99 -0.12 -1.58
CA PRO A 16 1.64 -1.39 -0.93
C PRO A 16 1.21 -1.25 0.52
N ALA A 17 1.88 -0.40 1.31
CA ALA A 17 1.54 -0.16 2.71
C ALA A 17 0.14 0.46 2.85
N GLY A 18 -0.14 1.54 2.11
CA GLY A 18 -1.40 2.26 2.20
C GLY A 18 -2.57 1.46 1.67
N SER A 19 -2.46 0.88 0.48
CA SER A 19 -3.51 0.06 -0.13
C SER A 19 -3.87 -1.16 0.73
N THR A 20 -2.85 -1.84 1.30
CA THR A 20 -3.06 -2.99 2.21
C THR A 20 -3.73 -2.55 3.51
N THR A 21 -3.26 -1.47 4.13
CA THR A 21 -3.85 -0.93 5.37
C THR A 21 -5.30 -0.49 5.14
N ALA A 22 -5.56 0.26 4.07
CA ALA A 22 -6.90 0.71 3.73
C ALA A 22 -7.84 -0.47 3.47
N GLY A 23 -7.38 -1.50 2.75
CA GLY A 23 -8.14 -2.72 2.49
C GLY A 23 -8.52 -3.46 3.78
N PHE A 24 -7.59 -3.65 4.71
CA PHE A 24 -7.91 -4.28 6.00
C PHE A 24 -8.86 -3.45 6.85
N LEU A 25 -8.72 -2.14 6.84
CA LEU A 25 -9.66 -1.26 7.56
C LEU A 25 -11.07 -1.35 6.97
N ALA A 26 -11.20 -1.39 5.64
CA ALA A 26 -12.48 -1.57 4.97
C ALA A 26 -13.09 -2.95 5.28
N GLN A 27 -12.31 -4.04 5.27
CA GLN A 27 -12.77 -5.37 5.71
C GLN A 27 -13.26 -5.39 7.16
N ALA A 28 -12.69 -4.52 8.01
CA ALA A 28 -13.14 -4.35 9.40
C ALA A 28 -14.35 -3.38 9.52
N GLY A 29 -15.00 -3.04 8.41
CA GLY A 29 -16.19 -2.18 8.37
C GLY A 29 -15.92 -0.70 8.64
N ARG A 30 -14.66 -0.25 8.48
CA ARG A 30 -14.31 1.16 8.64
C ARG A 30 -14.53 1.92 7.34
N ARG A 31 -15.01 3.16 7.47
CA ARG A 31 -15.12 4.08 6.35
C ARG A 31 -13.77 4.74 6.10
N VAL A 32 -13.12 4.38 4.99
CA VAL A 32 -11.74 4.76 4.68
C VAL A 32 -11.68 5.62 3.44
N LEU A 33 -10.98 6.75 3.53
CA LEU A 33 -10.50 7.52 2.39
C LEU A 33 -9.02 7.23 2.20
N LEU A 34 -8.61 6.88 0.98
CA LEU A 34 -7.21 6.80 0.58
C LEU A 34 -6.90 7.91 -0.43
N VAL A 35 -5.85 8.69 -0.15
CA VAL A 35 -5.39 9.79 -1.00
C VAL A 35 -4.04 9.42 -1.61
N GLU A 36 -3.96 9.36 -2.95
CA GLU A 36 -2.73 9.05 -3.70
C GLU A 36 -2.44 10.15 -4.72
N ARG A 37 -1.24 10.71 -4.65
CA ARG A 37 -0.84 11.85 -5.48
C ARG A 37 -0.58 11.50 -6.95
N GLU A 38 -0.10 10.29 -7.22
CA GLU A 38 0.31 9.89 -8.56
C GLU A 38 -0.76 9.02 -9.24
N PRO A 39 -1.04 9.22 -10.53
CA PRO A 39 -1.87 8.28 -11.28
C PRO A 39 -1.16 6.93 -11.41
N PHE A 40 -1.90 5.84 -11.26
CA PHE A 40 -1.40 4.49 -11.50
C PHE A 40 -1.78 3.99 -12.91
N PRO A 41 -0.99 3.09 -13.52
CA PRO A 41 0.27 2.52 -13.01
C PRO A 41 1.42 3.53 -13.00
N ARG A 42 2.33 3.45 -12.02
CA ARG A 42 3.51 4.31 -11.91
C ARG A 42 4.78 3.50 -11.64
N PHE A 43 5.92 4.02 -12.11
CA PHE A 43 7.21 3.40 -11.80
C PHE A 43 7.58 3.59 -10.33
N HIS A 44 8.05 2.52 -9.69
CA HIS A 44 8.64 2.57 -8.36
C HIS A 44 9.70 1.46 -8.20
N VAL A 45 10.72 1.69 -7.38
CA VAL A 45 11.73 0.70 -7.05
C VAL A 45 11.29 -0.14 -5.85
N GLY A 46 11.80 -1.39 -5.74
CA GLY A 46 11.47 -2.31 -4.66
C GLY A 46 10.52 -3.42 -5.10
N GLU A 47 10.98 -4.20 -6.07
CA GLU A 47 10.21 -5.23 -6.78
C GLU A 47 10.29 -6.63 -6.12
N SER A 48 11.25 -6.82 -5.20
CA SER A 48 11.54 -8.11 -4.58
C SER A 48 10.74 -8.29 -3.29
N LEU A 49 9.70 -9.11 -3.32
CA LEU A 49 8.90 -9.41 -2.15
C LEU A 49 9.56 -10.50 -1.27
N LEU A 50 9.14 -10.57 -0.02
CA LEU A 50 9.55 -11.59 0.95
C LEU A 50 8.41 -12.59 1.20
N PRO A 51 8.71 -13.85 1.59
CA PRO A 51 7.68 -14.85 1.88
C PRO A 51 6.63 -14.42 2.91
N ALA A 52 7.02 -13.64 3.91
CA ALA A 52 6.11 -13.09 4.92
C ALA A 52 5.02 -12.15 4.35
N THR A 53 5.18 -11.69 3.10
CA THR A 53 4.15 -10.89 2.41
C THR A 53 2.95 -11.75 1.99
N LEU A 54 3.16 -13.02 1.63
CA LEU A 54 2.10 -13.85 1.07
C LEU A 54 0.93 -14.10 2.03
N PRO A 55 1.13 -14.44 3.31
CA PRO A 55 0.03 -14.54 4.27
C PRO A 55 -0.77 -13.24 4.46
N ILE A 56 -0.12 -12.08 4.28
CA ILE A 56 -0.81 -10.78 4.33
C ILE A 56 -1.73 -10.64 3.11
N LEU A 57 -1.23 -10.99 1.92
CA LEU A 57 -2.00 -10.96 0.67
C LEU A 57 -3.16 -11.96 0.68
N ASP A 58 -2.96 -13.14 1.28
CA ASP A 58 -4.02 -14.15 1.49
C ASP A 58 -5.13 -13.61 2.40
N ARG A 59 -4.77 -13.04 3.55
CA ARG A 59 -5.73 -12.45 4.48
C ARG A 59 -6.48 -11.27 3.88
N LEU A 60 -5.81 -10.48 3.04
CA LEU A 60 -6.44 -9.39 2.29
C LEU A 60 -7.39 -9.91 1.21
N GLY A 61 -7.20 -11.15 0.74
CA GLY A 61 -7.99 -11.77 -0.33
C GLY A 61 -7.51 -11.45 -1.74
N VAL A 62 -6.28 -10.92 -1.90
CA VAL A 62 -5.74 -10.50 -3.19
C VAL A 62 -4.70 -11.46 -3.77
N HIS A 63 -4.21 -12.43 -2.98
CA HIS A 63 -3.13 -13.34 -3.38
C HIS A 63 -3.45 -14.11 -4.66
N LYS A 64 -4.69 -14.59 -4.83
CA LYS A 64 -5.11 -15.29 -6.05
C LYS A 64 -4.90 -14.44 -7.31
N VAL A 65 -5.29 -13.18 -7.28
CA VAL A 65 -5.11 -12.23 -8.40
C VAL A 65 -3.63 -12.03 -8.72
N ILE A 66 -2.79 -11.95 -7.68
CA ILE A 66 -1.33 -11.81 -7.83
C ILE A 66 -0.72 -13.07 -8.43
N ALA A 67 -1.14 -14.26 -7.98
CA ALA A 67 -0.66 -15.53 -8.52
C ALA A 67 -1.07 -15.72 -10.00
N GLU A 68 -2.31 -15.38 -10.36
CA GLU A 68 -2.82 -15.45 -11.72
C GLU A 68 -2.17 -14.43 -12.68
N ARG A 69 -1.58 -13.34 -12.13
CA ARG A 69 -0.83 -12.36 -12.94
C ARG A 69 0.45 -12.94 -13.54
N GLY A 70 0.97 -14.04 -12.98
CA GLY A 70 2.13 -14.73 -13.50
C GLY A 70 3.47 -14.03 -13.21
N PHE A 71 3.57 -13.34 -12.08
CA PHE A 71 4.84 -12.75 -11.64
C PHE A 71 5.89 -13.82 -11.41
N GLN A 72 7.17 -13.45 -11.62
CA GLN A 72 8.31 -14.34 -11.44
C GLN A 72 8.40 -14.84 -9.99
N LEU A 73 8.41 -16.16 -9.81
CA LEU A 73 8.66 -16.77 -8.51
C LEU A 73 10.09 -16.54 -8.05
N LYS A 74 10.25 -16.24 -6.77
CA LYS A 74 11.52 -16.00 -6.10
C LYS A 74 11.65 -16.95 -4.93
N TYR A 75 12.76 -17.72 -4.90
CA TYR A 75 13.02 -18.74 -3.89
C TYR A 75 14.15 -18.40 -2.92
N GLY A 76 14.83 -17.29 -3.13
CA GLY A 76 15.97 -16.90 -2.33
C GLY A 76 16.62 -15.62 -2.83
N ALA A 77 17.84 -15.36 -2.38
CA ALA A 77 18.69 -14.28 -2.89
C ALA A 77 20.15 -14.66 -2.83
N THR A 78 20.94 -14.13 -3.78
CA THR A 78 22.39 -14.25 -3.83
C THR A 78 23.02 -12.88 -3.59
N PHE A 79 23.98 -12.82 -2.71
CA PHE A 79 24.83 -11.66 -2.46
C PHE A 79 26.22 -11.95 -3.01
N HIS A 80 26.76 -11.01 -3.76
CA HIS A 80 28.10 -11.07 -4.30
C HIS A 80 28.91 -9.89 -3.74
N ASP A 81 30.00 -10.20 -3.03
CA ASP A 81 30.96 -9.21 -2.56
C ASP A 81 32.01 -8.98 -3.66
N GLN A 82 32.01 -7.78 -4.20
CA GLN A 82 32.92 -7.41 -5.30
C GLN A 82 34.38 -7.32 -4.87
N GLU A 83 34.69 -7.04 -3.61
CA GLU A 83 36.05 -6.89 -3.11
C GLU A 83 36.71 -8.24 -2.87
N SER A 84 36.01 -9.16 -2.21
CA SER A 84 36.54 -10.49 -1.90
C SER A 84 36.23 -11.53 -2.96
N GLY A 85 35.30 -11.27 -3.90
CA GLY A 85 34.80 -12.23 -4.88
C GLY A 85 33.93 -13.33 -4.26
N LEU A 86 33.59 -13.23 -2.98
CA LEU A 86 32.72 -14.20 -2.29
C LEU A 86 31.28 -14.07 -2.73
N GLU A 87 30.64 -15.22 -2.91
CA GLU A 87 29.22 -15.31 -3.22
C GLU A 87 28.51 -16.11 -2.14
N HIS A 88 27.40 -15.58 -1.63
CA HIS A 88 26.57 -16.25 -0.66
C HIS A 88 25.13 -16.28 -1.14
N THR A 89 24.60 -17.50 -1.34
CA THR A 89 23.19 -17.73 -1.70
C THR A 89 22.44 -18.30 -0.52
N PHE A 90 21.28 -17.74 -0.21
CA PHE A 90 20.35 -18.34 0.73
C PHE A 90 19.01 -18.58 0.07
N TYR A 91 18.34 -19.66 0.47
CA TYR A 91 17.00 -20.01 0.02
C TYR A 91 15.98 -19.79 1.13
N PHE A 92 14.75 -19.46 0.75
CA PHE A 92 13.64 -19.40 1.69
C PHE A 92 13.33 -20.81 2.21
N LEU A 93 13.42 -21.00 3.52
CA LEU A 93 13.33 -22.33 4.13
C LEU A 93 11.89 -22.82 4.15
N ARG A 94 11.71 -24.13 3.80
CA ARG A 94 10.40 -24.79 3.81
C ARG A 94 9.82 -24.99 5.20
N ASP A 95 10.68 -25.06 6.23
CA ASP A 95 10.28 -25.38 7.61
C ASP A 95 9.93 -24.14 8.45
N LYS A 96 9.66 -23.00 7.79
CA LYS A 96 9.22 -21.77 8.44
C LYS A 96 7.71 -21.60 8.28
N PRO A 97 7.07 -20.78 9.15
CA PRO A 97 5.63 -20.53 9.06
C PRO A 97 5.20 -19.76 7.80
N TRP A 98 6.14 -19.38 6.94
CA TRP A 98 5.90 -18.73 5.66
C TRP A 98 6.12 -19.68 4.48
N PRO A 99 5.52 -19.37 3.32
CA PRO A 99 5.83 -20.10 2.08
C PRO A 99 7.33 -20.10 1.76
N SER A 100 7.80 -21.14 1.06
CA SER A 100 9.18 -21.27 0.61
C SER A 100 9.51 -20.42 -0.63
N HIS A 101 8.61 -19.56 -1.04
CA HIS A 101 8.74 -18.66 -2.18
C HIS A 101 8.11 -17.31 -1.91
N SER A 102 8.40 -16.38 -2.77
CA SER A 102 7.74 -15.09 -2.91
C SER A 102 7.71 -14.71 -4.39
N TYR A 103 7.51 -13.44 -4.70
CA TYR A 103 7.47 -12.94 -6.07
C TYR A 103 8.48 -11.82 -6.28
N GLN A 104 9.01 -11.76 -7.52
CA GLN A 104 9.58 -10.57 -8.10
C GLN A 104 8.49 -9.91 -8.94
N VAL A 105 8.17 -8.66 -8.64
CA VAL A 105 7.01 -7.97 -9.22
C VAL A 105 7.39 -6.63 -9.83
N PRO A 106 6.94 -6.30 -11.04
CA PRO A 106 6.91 -4.91 -11.49
C PRO A 106 5.98 -4.11 -10.56
N ARG A 107 6.53 -3.11 -9.87
CA ARG A 107 5.79 -2.33 -8.87
C ARG A 107 4.59 -1.59 -9.47
N ALA A 108 4.69 -1.17 -10.72
CA ALA A 108 3.57 -0.53 -11.43
C ALA A 108 2.32 -1.43 -11.43
N ASP A 109 2.49 -2.70 -11.78
CA ASP A 109 1.40 -3.69 -11.82
C ASP A 109 0.94 -4.08 -10.41
N PHE A 110 1.90 -4.39 -9.54
CA PHE A 110 1.61 -4.84 -8.18
C PHE A 110 0.85 -3.78 -7.36
N ASP A 111 1.34 -2.53 -7.40
CA ASP A 111 0.71 -1.43 -6.69
C ASP A 111 -0.70 -1.14 -7.22
N ALA A 112 -0.89 -1.20 -8.55
CA ALA A 112 -2.20 -1.02 -9.19
C ALA A 112 -3.20 -2.13 -8.78
N ILE A 113 -2.76 -3.38 -8.70
CA ILE A 113 -3.59 -4.51 -8.24
C ILE A 113 -4.05 -4.28 -6.80
N LEU A 114 -3.15 -3.88 -5.91
CA LEU A 114 -3.48 -3.63 -4.50
C LEU A 114 -4.46 -2.46 -4.34
N LEU A 115 -4.23 -1.35 -5.04
CA LEU A 115 -5.10 -0.18 -4.97
C LEU A 115 -6.49 -0.48 -5.53
N GLU A 116 -6.58 -1.19 -6.65
CA GLU A 116 -7.85 -1.60 -7.21
C GLU A 116 -8.58 -2.59 -6.31
N HIS A 117 -7.86 -3.48 -5.65
CA HIS A 117 -8.44 -4.38 -4.66
C HIS A 117 -9.01 -3.60 -3.45
N ALA A 118 -8.30 -2.59 -2.98
CA ALA A 118 -8.82 -1.71 -1.92
C ALA A 118 -10.13 -1.01 -2.35
N ARG A 119 -10.22 -0.53 -3.60
CA ARG A 119 -11.50 0.01 -4.15
C ARG A 119 -12.63 -1.00 -4.11
N LYS A 120 -12.36 -2.24 -4.51
CA LYS A 120 -13.36 -3.34 -4.49
C LYS A 120 -13.84 -3.67 -3.07
N LEU A 121 -13.00 -3.45 -2.07
CA LEU A 121 -13.35 -3.60 -0.66
C LEU A 121 -14.14 -2.41 -0.08
N GLY A 122 -14.40 -1.37 -0.88
CA GLY A 122 -15.18 -0.20 -0.49
C GLY A 122 -14.36 0.98 0.04
N VAL A 123 -13.04 0.98 -0.17
CA VAL A 123 -12.21 2.16 0.10
C VAL A 123 -12.54 3.25 -0.92
N ASP A 124 -12.83 4.46 -0.41
CA ASP A 124 -12.94 5.65 -1.25
C ASP A 124 -11.52 6.10 -1.63
N VAL A 125 -11.19 6.10 -2.93
CA VAL A 125 -9.84 6.38 -3.41
C VAL A 125 -9.82 7.63 -4.27
N HIS A 126 -9.21 8.68 -3.74
CA HIS A 126 -8.94 9.92 -4.46
C HIS A 126 -7.55 9.88 -5.12
N GLN A 127 -7.54 9.79 -6.44
CA GLN A 127 -6.34 9.68 -7.25
C GLN A 127 -6.57 10.26 -8.66
N PRO A 128 -5.73 11.16 -9.19
CA PRO A 128 -4.61 11.79 -8.46
C PRO A 128 -5.10 12.84 -7.47
N ALA A 129 -4.58 12.83 -6.25
CA ALA A 129 -4.86 13.83 -5.24
C ALA A 129 -3.66 13.99 -4.28
N MET A 130 -3.27 15.21 -4.01
CA MET A 130 -2.13 15.51 -3.15
C MET A 130 -2.58 16.12 -1.83
N VAL A 131 -2.14 15.55 -0.71
CA VAL A 131 -2.35 16.14 0.61
C VAL A 131 -1.45 17.36 0.76
N GLU A 132 -2.06 18.52 0.99
CA GLU A 132 -1.36 19.79 1.19
C GLU A 132 -1.11 20.09 2.67
N SER A 133 -2.05 19.72 3.54
CA SER A 133 -1.95 19.97 4.97
C SER A 133 -2.73 18.99 5.82
N VAL A 134 -2.24 18.79 7.04
CA VAL A 134 -2.87 17.98 8.08
C VAL A 134 -2.93 18.82 9.36
N ALA A 135 -4.07 18.83 10.02
CA ALA A 135 -4.24 19.43 11.34
C ALA A 135 -4.89 18.39 12.28
N VAL A 136 -4.27 18.18 13.44
CA VAL A 136 -4.76 17.27 14.48
C VAL A 136 -5.31 18.08 15.63
N ASP A 137 -6.47 17.67 16.15
CA ASP A 137 -7.10 18.27 17.33
C ASP A 137 -7.69 17.18 18.26
N ALA A 138 -8.39 17.59 19.31
CA ALA A 138 -8.95 16.65 20.29
C ALA A 138 -10.02 15.71 19.69
N ASP A 139 -10.66 16.10 18.59
CA ASP A 139 -11.79 15.39 17.98
C ASP A 139 -11.38 14.55 16.76
N GLY A 140 -10.09 14.59 16.37
CA GLY A 140 -9.57 13.82 15.24
C GLY A 140 -8.60 14.60 14.34
N VAL A 141 -8.68 14.36 13.03
CA VAL A 141 -7.78 14.92 12.04
C VAL A 141 -8.54 15.57 10.89
N SER A 142 -8.06 16.73 10.44
CA SER A 142 -8.49 17.39 9.20
C SER A 142 -7.40 17.29 8.17
N VAL A 143 -7.73 16.80 6.99
CA VAL A 143 -6.83 16.68 5.84
C VAL A 143 -7.34 17.58 4.73
N THR A 144 -6.47 18.45 4.21
CA THR A 144 -6.76 19.20 2.99
C THR A 144 -6.01 18.55 1.84
N ALA A 145 -6.74 18.12 0.82
CA ALA A 145 -6.17 17.54 -0.39
C ALA A 145 -6.58 18.37 -1.62
N GLU A 146 -5.69 18.43 -2.60
CA GLU A 146 -5.91 19.06 -3.91
C GLU A 146 -5.97 17.98 -4.98
N SER A 147 -6.99 18.04 -5.84
CA SER A 147 -7.16 17.20 -7.02
C SER A 147 -7.75 18.03 -8.17
N HIS A 148 -7.10 18.01 -9.33
CA HIS A 148 -7.56 18.72 -10.54
C HIS A 148 -7.85 20.22 -10.30
N GLY A 149 -7.07 20.90 -9.47
CA GLY A 149 -7.23 22.31 -9.14
C GLY A 149 -8.33 22.60 -8.11
N GLN A 150 -8.97 21.57 -7.57
CA GLN A 150 -9.99 21.69 -6.54
C GLN A 150 -9.45 21.23 -5.19
N ARG A 151 -9.63 22.05 -4.17
CA ARG A 151 -9.28 21.74 -2.80
C ARG A 151 -10.47 21.22 -2.05
N GLU A 152 -10.29 20.09 -1.39
CA GLU A 152 -11.26 19.49 -0.50
C GLU A 152 -10.68 19.34 0.90
N ARG A 153 -11.48 19.68 1.92
CA ARG A 153 -11.13 19.43 3.32
C ARG A 153 -11.98 18.30 3.86
N VAL A 154 -11.31 17.25 4.31
CA VAL A 154 -11.94 16.04 4.85
C VAL A 154 -11.66 15.91 6.34
N ARG A 155 -12.64 15.44 7.12
CA ARG A 155 -12.50 15.08 8.53
C ARG A 155 -12.46 13.56 8.70
N ALA A 156 -11.59 13.10 9.59
CA ALA A 156 -11.53 11.70 10.02
C ALA A 156 -11.17 11.61 11.51
N ARG A 157 -11.36 10.42 12.08
CA ARG A 157 -10.93 10.14 13.45
C ARG A 157 -9.42 9.87 13.54
N PHE A 158 -8.87 9.21 12.51
CA PHE A 158 -7.46 8.83 12.45
C PHE A 158 -6.86 9.14 11.09
N LEU A 159 -5.55 9.31 11.08
CA LEU A 159 -4.73 9.38 9.85
C LEU A 159 -3.65 8.31 9.90
N VAL A 160 -3.43 7.67 8.76
CA VAL A 160 -2.31 6.77 8.53
C VAL A 160 -1.40 7.41 7.49
N ASP A 161 -0.17 7.74 7.87
CA ASP A 161 0.87 8.16 6.94
C ASP A 161 1.54 6.95 6.31
N ALA A 162 1.19 6.68 5.05
CA ALA A 162 1.78 5.66 4.19
C ALA A 162 2.47 6.28 2.96
N SER A 163 2.86 7.55 3.05
CA SER A 163 3.48 8.35 1.97
C SER A 163 4.89 7.89 1.58
N GLY A 164 5.42 6.88 2.28
CA GLY A 164 6.72 6.29 2.01
C GLY A 164 7.86 7.24 2.39
N ARG A 165 8.89 7.31 1.53
CA ARG A 165 10.08 8.14 1.80
C ARG A 165 9.81 9.64 1.80
N ALA A 166 8.67 10.08 1.31
CA ALA A 166 8.29 11.49 1.32
C ALA A 166 7.99 12.00 2.74
N GLY A 167 7.49 11.11 3.63
CA GLY A 167 7.23 11.39 5.03
C GLY A 167 6.34 12.63 5.23
N LEU A 168 5.02 12.46 5.19
CA LEU A 168 4.10 13.59 5.33
C LEU A 168 4.12 14.21 6.73
N LEU A 169 4.32 13.36 7.76
CA LEU A 169 4.29 13.76 9.18
C LEU A 169 5.67 13.81 9.84
N SER A 170 6.75 13.59 9.06
CA SER A 170 8.14 13.57 9.55
C SER A 170 8.81 14.93 9.48
#